data_91669fffc0f10202fe41346fc304f3d1
#
_entry.id   91669fffc0f10202fe41346fc304f3d1
#
_cell.length_a   1.000
_cell.length_b   1.000
_cell.length_c   1.000
_cell.angle_alpha   90.00
_cell.angle_beta   90.00
_cell.angle_gamma   90.00
#
_symmetry.space_group_name_H-M   'P 1'
#
loop_
_entity.id
_entity.type
_entity.pdbx_description
1 polymer ?
#
loop_
_entity_poly.entity_id
_entity_poly.type
_entity_poly.pdbx_seq_one_letter_code
_entity_poly.pdbx_strand_id
1 'polypeptide(L)'
;MKNIFFIISFLLIFSCKNPSHFSKSDRPNIILINVDDLGWKDLGFMGSQYYETPFLDEFAKQGTVFTNAYASAANCAPSRASLFSGLNTPRHGVYTVGSSERGDKRTRKLIPAKNKKYLNDSIYTFPEMLKSVGYINANFGKWHIGKDPKTQGIDHNIGGSNKGNPGKNGYFSPYNIDFIKNEKPGEYLTDRLTNEAVDFIIKNADSPFFANLSFYSVHTPIQGKKSWIKNYTSKNGINGQDNPEYAAMVSSVDENIGKILKTLNDLKIAENTLVIFTSDNGGIRSISSQYPLKAGKGSYYEGGIRVPFVLRWPKKISAGVNSNNVSNLDIYPTIQDIVDPQKKALLLDGVSLKNQFKITSKINRDLFFHFPIYLEAYNKLEDQGRDPLFRTRPGSVIISGKWKLHHYFEDGGLELYDLSQDIGESNNLAESKPDVLNKLLKKLNDWRENSNAVIPNEINQDYNSFFEKQLMSQY
;
A
#
# COMPACT_ATOMS: atom_id res chain seq x y z
N MET A 1 18.75 3.40 -87.56
CA MET A 1 19.12 2.70 -86.35
C MET A 1 18.60 3.47 -85.17
N LYS A 2 17.49 3.04 -84.56
CA LYS A 2 16.81 3.73 -83.45
C LYS A 2 17.20 3.03 -82.16
N ASN A 3 17.90 3.75 -81.26
CA ASN A 3 18.24 3.28 -79.93
C ASN A 3 17.03 3.49 -79.00
N ILE A 4 16.52 2.40 -78.44
CA ILE A 4 15.49 2.40 -77.39
C ILE A 4 16.20 2.29 -76.06
N PHE A 5 16.12 3.34 -75.24
CA PHE A 5 16.55 3.35 -73.83
C PHE A 5 15.42 2.77 -72.96
N PHE A 6 15.67 1.67 -72.30
CA PHE A 6 14.79 1.12 -71.23
C PHE A 6 15.18 1.77 -69.90
N ILE A 7 14.27 2.57 -69.36
CA ILE A 7 14.38 3.10 -67.96
C ILE A 7 13.75 2.09 -67.04
N ILE A 8 14.59 1.40 -66.25
CA ILE A 8 14.13 0.51 -65.15
C ILE A 8 13.88 1.41 -63.92
N SER A 9 12.63 1.66 -63.61
CA SER A 9 12.19 2.36 -62.38
C SER A 9 12.26 1.40 -61.19
N PHE A 10 13.21 1.64 -60.28
CA PHE A 10 13.36 0.90 -59.04
C PHE A 10 12.37 1.43 -57.99
N LEU A 11 11.23 0.76 -57.77
CA LEU A 11 10.30 1.03 -56.70
C LEU A 11 10.91 0.56 -55.37
N LEU A 12 11.43 1.52 -54.59
CA LEU A 12 11.79 1.30 -53.18
C LEU A 12 10.52 1.14 -52.35
N ILE A 13 10.16 -0.09 -52.00
CA ILE A 13 9.09 -0.37 -51.03
C ILE A 13 9.66 -0.04 -49.64
N PHE A 14 9.36 1.15 -49.12
CA PHE A 14 9.53 1.48 -47.72
C PHE A 14 8.54 0.63 -46.91
N SER A 15 9.01 -0.51 -46.37
CA SER A 15 8.27 -1.24 -45.36
C SER A 15 8.28 -0.42 -44.08
N CYS A 16 7.23 0.35 -43.85
CA CYS A 16 6.94 0.90 -42.53
C CYS A 16 6.76 -0.29 -41.58
N LYS A 17 7.75 -0.57 -40.76
CA LYS A 17 7.55 -1.41 -39.55
C LYS A 17 6.50 -0.70 -38.70
N ASN A 18 5.26 -1.17 -38.76
CA ASN A 18 4.26 -0.80 -37.77
C ASN A 18 4.84 -1.06 -36.38
N PRO A 19 4.69 -0.11 -35.42
CA PRO A 19 5.04 -0.40 -34.03
C PRO A 19 4.27 -1.65 -33.64
N SER A 20 4.97 -2.63 -33.09
CA SER A 20 4.40 -3.88 -32.64
C SER A 20 3.26 -3.62 -31.65
N HIS A 21 2.02 -3.62 -32.13
CA HIS A 21 0.87 -3.76 -31.26
C HIS A 21 1.01 -5.10 -30.55
N PHE A 22 1.26 -5.08 -29.23
CA PHE A 22 1.09 -6.27 -28.41
C PHE A 22 -0.26 -6.88 -28.73
N SER A 23 -0.27 -8.14 -29.13
CA SER A 23 -1.53 -8.84 -29.36
C SER A 23 -2.30 -8.89 -28.03
N LYS A 24 -3.62 -8.93 -28.09
CA LYS A 24 -4.48 -9.03 -26.92
C LYS A 24 -4.12 -10.29 -26.08
N SER A 25 -3.56 -11.32 -26.71
CA SER A 25 -3.12 -12.59 -26.11
C SER A 25 -1.80 -12.48 -25.34
N ASP A 26 -1.00 -11.41 -25.51
CA ASP A 26 0.32 -11.31 -24.90
C ASP A 26 0.31 -10.50 -23.59
N ARG A 27 -0.84 -9.90 -23.21
CA ARG A 27 -0.98 -9.12 -21.99
C ARG A 27 -1.37 -10.00 -20.82
N PRO A 28 -0.65 -9.90 -19.68
CA PRO A 28 -1.00 -10.69 -18.50
C PRO A 28 -2.26 -10.18 -17.83
N ASN A 29 -2.98 -11.07 -17.16
CA ASN A 29 -3.94 -10.66 -16.15
C ASN A 29 -3.21 -10.07 -14.95
N ILE A 30 -3.86 -9.16 -14.24
CA ILE A 30 -3.28 -8.49 -13.07
C ILE A 30 -4.27 -8.62 -11.91
N ILE A 31 -3.79 -9.16 -10.80
CA ILE A 31 -4.53 -9.23 -9.54
C ILE A 31 -3.73 -8.48 -8.48
N LEU A 32 -4.33 -7.44 -7.91
CA LEU A 32 -3.81 -6.73 -6.75
C LEU A 32 -4.62 -7.14 -5.52
N ILE A 33 -3.95 -7.76 -4.56
CA ILE A 33 -4.52 -8.11 -3.26
C ILE A 33 -3.98 -7.12 -2.24
N ASN A 34 -4.85 -6.24 -1.75
CA ASN A 34 -4.51 -5.21 -0.79
C ASN A 34 -5.33 -5.40 0.50
N VAL A 35 -4.67 -5.80 1.59
CA VAL A 35 -5.29 -6.08 2.88
C VAL A 35 -5.25 -4.84 3.74
N ASP A 36 -6.35 -4.51 4.42
CA ASP A 36 -6.48 -3.28 5.21
C ASP A 36 -5.93 -3.48 6.63
N ASP A 37 -5.00 -2.62 7.05
CA ASP A 37 -4.37 -2.65 8.38
C ASP A 37 -3.59 -3.94 8.71
N LEU A 38 -3.15 -4.70 7.72
CA LEU A 38 -2.35 -5.91 7.96
C LEU A 38 -0.90 -5.52 8.25
N GLY A 39 -0.43 -5.87 9.44
CA GLY A 39 0.94 -5.56 9.85
C GLY A 39 2.01 -6.40 9.14
N TRP A 40 3.22 -5.87 9.08
CA TRP A 40 4.37 -6.52 8.46
C TRP A 40 4.66 -7.91 9.05
N LYS A 41 4.44 -8.08 10.36
CA LYS A 41 4.72 -9.32 11.10
C LYS A 41 3.52 -10.27 11.22
N ASP A 42 2.38 -9.96 10.61
CA ASP A 42 1.13 -10.71 10.82
C ASP A 42 0.97 -11.95 9.91
N LEU A 43 2.05 -12.40 9.25
CA LEU A 43 2.04 -13.53 8.32
C LEU A 43 3.15 -14.53 8.64
N GLY A 44 2.92 -15.83 8.37
CA GLY A 44 3.88 -16.89 8.62
C GLY A 44 5.20 -16.67 7.88
N PHE A 45 5.16 -16.35 6.57
CA PHE A 45 6.37 -16.09 5.79
C PHE A 45 7.12 -14.80 6.20
N MET A 46 6.48 -13.90 6.97
CA MET A 46 7.12 -12.75 7.61
C MET A 46 7.58 -13.06 9.05
N GLY A 47 7.39 -14.29 9.50
CA GLY A 47 7.90 -14.82 10.76
C GLY A 47 6.93 -14.69 11.93
N SER A 48 5.62 -14.56 11.74
CA SER A 48 4.63 -14.80 12.78
C SER A 48 4.69 -16.27 13.20
N GLN A 49 4.65 -16.51 14.51
CA GLN A 49 4.51 -17.84 15.09
C GLN A 49 3.11 -18.05 15.69
N TYR A 50 2.33 -16.99 15.75
CA TYR A 50 0.97 -17.00 16.27
C TYR A 50 -0.07 -17.14 15.16
N TYR A 51 0.00 -16.28 14.12
CA TYR A 51 -0.92 -16.32 12.98
C TYR A 51 -0.48 -17.38 11.96
N GLU A 52 -1.43 -18.18 11.50
CA GLU A 52 -1.21 -19.26 10.53
C GLU A 52 -1.74 -18.86 9.17
N THR A 53 -0.84 -18.82 8.16
CA THR A 53 -1.15 -18.35 6.81
C THR A 53 -0.60 -19.31 5.75
N PRO A 54 -1.02 -20.60 5.75
CA PRO A 54 -0.39 -21.62 4.90
C PRO A 54 -0.52 -21.34 3.39
N PHE A 55 -1.62 -20.74 2.92
CA PHE A 55 -1.77 -20.40 1.51
C PHE A 55 -0.89 -19.22 1.09
N LEU A 56 -0.77 -18.19 1.93
CA LEU A 56 0.14 -17.06 1.71
C LEU A 56 1.60 -17.47 1.84
N ASP A 57 1.93 -18.39 2.75
CA ASP A 57 3.28 -18.93 2.91
C ASP A 57 3.70 -19.69 1.64
N GLU A 58 2.79 -20.50 1.06
CA GLU A 58 3.05 -21.18 -0.20
C GLU A 58 3.11 -20.22 -1.39
N PHE A 59 2.25 -19.20 -1.42
CA PHE A 59 2.29 -18.13 -2.41
C PHE A 59 3.62 -17.37 -2.38
N ALA A 60 4.13 -17.05 -1.20
CA ALA A 60 5.40 -16.37 -0.99
C ALA A 60 6.60 -17.20 -1.48
N LYS A 61 6.58 -18.54 -1.26
CA LYS A 61 7.60 -19.46 -1.79
C LYS A 61 7.67 -19.49 -3.32
N GLN A 62 6.57 -19.15 -4.00
CA GLN A 62 6.46 -19.15 -5.46
C GLN A 62 6.71 -17.76 -6.08
N GLY A 63 6.97 -16.74 -5.28
CA GLY A 63 7.17 -15.36 -5.70
C GLY A 63 8.41 -14.71 -5.12
N THR A 64 8.60 -13.42 -5.44
CA THR A 64 9.61 -12.59 -4.78
C THR A 64 8.99 -11.89 -3.57
N VAL A 65 9.52 -12.17 -2.38
CA VAL A 65 9.19 -11.48 -1.13
C VAL A 65 10.10 -10.28 -0.95
N PHE A 66 9.54 -9.07 -0.88
CA PHE A 66 10.31 -7.87 -0.58
C PHE A 66 10.26 -7.60 0.94
N THR A 67 11.41 -7.73 1.60
CA THR A 67 11.51 -7.55 3.05
C THR A 67 11.54 -6.10 3.48
N ASN A 68 11.93 -5.18 2.59
CA ASN A 68 12.00 -3.74 2.81
C ASN A 68 10.96 -3.02 1.93
N ALA A 69 9.69 -3.40 2.10
CA ALA A 69 8.59 -2.80 1.36
C ALA A 69 7.79 -1.83 2.24
N TYR A 70 7.38 -0.71 1.66
CA TYR A 70 6.77 0.39 2.39
C TYR A 70 5.47 0.85 1.73
N ALA A 71 4.44 1.05 2.55
CA ALA A 71 3.30 1.87 2.19
C ALA A 71 3.74 3.34 2.13
N SER A 72 3.29 4.09 1.16
CA SER A 72 3.67 5.50 0.95
C SER A 72 3.13 6.46 2.02
N ALA A 73 2.21 6.00 2.86
CA ALA A 73 1.71 6.72 4.02
C ALA A 73 1.26 5.73 5.10
N ALA A 74 1.24 6.18 6.35
CA ALA A 74 0.89 5.36 7.51
C ALA A 74 -0.62 5.16 7.73
N ASN A 75 -1.46 5.63 6.79
CA ASN A 75 -2.93 5.53 6.82
C ASN A 75 -3.50 5.08 5.48
N CYS A 76 -4.69 4.49 5.52
CA CYS A 76 -5.37 3.89 4.37
C CYS A 76 -5.56 4.87 3.19
N ALA A 77 -6.32 5.98 3.36
CA ALA A 77 -6.66 6.86 2.23
C ALA A 77 -5.45 7.46 1.52
N PRO A 78 -4.46 8.08 2.20
CA PRO A 78 -3.27 8.62 1.52
C PRO A 78 -2.42 7.53 0.87
N SER A 79 -2.24 6.37 1.51
CA SER A 79 -1.50 5.26 0.93
C SER A 79 -2.18 4.70 -0.32
N ARG A 80 -3.50 4.53 -0.30
CA ARG A 80 -4.29 4.10 -1.47
C ARG A 80 -4.28 5.14 -2.58
N ALA A 81 -4.40 6.43 -2.24
CA ALA A 81 -4.29 7.52 -3.22
C ALA A 81 -2.94 7.47 -3.94
N SER A 82 -1.85 7.28 -3.19
CA SER A 82 -0.51 7.12 -3.76
C SER A 82 -0.38 5.86 -4.62
N LEU A 83 -0.89 4.72 -4.15
CA LEU A 83 -0.84 3.45 -4.87
C LEU A 83 -1.52 3.56 -6.26
N PHE A 84 -2.72 4.14 -6.31
CA PHE A 84 -3.49 4.23 -7.55
C PHE A 84 -3.01 5.35 -8.49
N SER A 85 -2.46 6.45 -7.95
CA SER A 85 -1.95 7.57 -8.74
C SER A 85 -0.46 7.46 -9.09
N GLY A 86 0.32 6.67 -8.36
CA GLY A 86 1.79 6.63 -8.46
C GLY A 86 2.47 7.90 -7.95
N LEU A 87 1.76 8.76 -7.17
CA LEU A 87 2.24 10.04 -6.68
C LEU A 87 2.40 10.05 -5.16
N ASN A 88 3.41 10.74 -4.66
CA ASN A 88 3.57 11.02 -3.24
C ASN A 88 2.49 11.97 -2.70
N THR A 89 2.25 11.92 -1.39
CA THR A 89 1.21 12.69 -0.70
C THR A 89 1.22 14.20 -0.97
N PRO A 90 2.35 14.93 -1.10
CA PRO A 90 2.34 16.35 -1.46
C PRO A 90 1.67 16.64 -2.80
N ARG A 91 1.83 15.76 -3.79
CA ARG A 91 1.32 15.98 -5.15
C ARG A 91 -0.19 15.81 -5.24
N HIS A 92 -0.76 14.85 -4.53
CA HIS A 92 -2.22 14.66 -4.56
C HIS A 92 -2.95 15.34 -3.38
N GLY A 93 -2.26 15.71 -2.29
CA GLY A 93 -2.80 16.47 -1.17
C GLY A 93 -3.73 15.69 -0.24
N VAL A 94 -3.82 14.37 -0.36
CA VAL A 94 -4.50 13.48 0.60
C VAL A 94 -3.45 13.04 1.61
N TYR A 95 -3.49 13.58 2.83
CA TYR A 95 -2.48 13.32 3.86
C TYR A 95 -2.95 12.37 4.95
N THR A 96 -4.28 12.27 5.15
CA THR A 96 -4.88 11.41 6.16
C THR A 96 -6.33 11.07 5.85
N VAL A 97 -6.92 10.22 6.68
CA VAL A 97 -8.35 9.94 6.71
C VAL A 97 -9.07 11.01 7.53
N GLY A 98 -9.99 11.76 6.92
CA GLY A 98 -10.79 12.79 7.60
C GLY A 98 -10.00 14.06 7.90
N SER A 99 -10.06 14.56 9.16
CA SER A 99 -9.39 15.79 9.56
C SER A 99 -7.89 15.63 9.74
N SER A 100 -7.11 16.64 9.30
CA SER A 100 -5.69 16.79 9.63
C SER A 100 -5.44 17.33 11.05
N GLU A 101 -6.50 17.74 11.75
CA GLU A 101 -6.48 18.40 13.06
C GLU A 101 -7.01 17.49 14.17
N ARG A 102 -6.47 16.27 14.28
CA ARG A 102 -6.88 15.35 15.36
C ARG A 102 -6.16 15.65 16.66
N GLY A 103 -6.79 15.24 17.78
CA GLY A 103 -6.32 15.51 19.13
C GLY A 103 -6.79 16.88 19.67
N ASP A 104 -6.51 17.13 20.94
CA ASP A 104 -6.90 18.38 21.60
C ASP A 104 -6.16 19.57 20.96
N LYS A 105 -6.91 20.62 20.57
CA LYS A 105 -6.33 21.80 19.93
C LYS A 105 -5.25 22.51 20.79
N ARG A 106 -5.34 22.40 22.13
CA ARG A 106 -4.36 22.96 23.06
C ARG A 106 -3.01 22.24 23.05
N THR A 107 -2.93 21.05 22.44
CA THR A 107 -1.70 20.24 22.33
C THR A 107 -1.11 20.25 20.92
N ARG A 108 -1.73 20.94 19.96
CA ARG A 108 -1.23 21.13 18.60
C ARG A 108 -0.56 22.49 18.45
N LYS A 109 0.74 22.52 18.31
CA LYS A 109 1.52 23.77 18.25
C LYS A 109 1.36 24.51 16.93
N LEU A 110 1.20 23.78 15.83
CA LEU A 110 1.07 24.35 14.48
C LEU A 110 -0.34 24.15 13.92
N ILE A 111 -0.74 25.02 12.99
CA ILE A 111 -1.90 24.78 12.13
C ILE A 111 -1.49 23.82 11.03
N PRO A 112 -2.04 22.59 10.96
CA PRO A 112 -1.62 21.60 9.97
C PRO A 112 -2.08 21.95 8.56
N ALA A 113 -1.47 21.30 7.56
CA ALA A 113 -1.90 21.46 6.18
C ALA A 113 -3.34 20.97 5.96
N LYS A 114 -4.06 21.64 5.09
CA LYS A 114 -5.43 21.27 4.71
C LYS A 114 -5.41 19.91 3.98
N ASN A 115 -6.14 18.94 4.53
CA ASN A 115 -6.28 17.61 3.93
C ASN A 115 -7.33 17.61 2.81
N LYS A 116 -7.00 17.07 1.64
CA LYS A 116 -8.01 16.73 0.62
C LYS A 116 -8.67 15.41 1.00
N LYS A 117 -10.00 15.39 0.92
CA LYS A 117 -10.80 14.23 1.34
C LYS A 117 -10.68 13.04 0.37
N TYR A 118 -10.48 13.33 -0.93
CA TYR A 118 -10.43 12.35 -2.02
C TYR A 118 -9.28 12.65 -2.97
N LEU A 119 -8.86 11.63 -3.70
CA LEU A 119 -8.02 11.80 -4.88
C LEU A 119 -8.83 12.61 -5.92
N ASN A 120 -8.22 13.65 -6.50
CA ASN A 120 -8.89 14.45 -7.51
C ASN A 120 -9.07 13.61 -8.79
N ASP A 121 -10.27 13.61 -9.38
CA ASP A 121 -10.60 12.86 -10.60
C ASP A 121 -9.77 13.30 -11.83
N SER A 122 -9.09 14.46 -11.79
CA SER A 122 -8.13 14.87 -12.81
C SER A 122 -6.78 14.14 -12.74
N ILE A 123 -6.51 13.43 -11.65
CA ILE A 123 -5.29 12.63 -11.49
C ILE A 123 -5.52 11.26 -12.14
N TYR A 124 -4.77 11.02 -13.20
CA TYR A 124 -4.89 9.79 -13.98
C TYR A 124 -4.35 8.58 -13.21
N THR A 125 -5.21 7.61 -12.96
CA THR A 125 -4.91 6.42 -12.17
C THR A 125 -4.45 5.25 -13.04
N PHE A 126 -3.78 4.27 -12.44
CA PHE A 126 -3.38 3.10 -13.23
C PHE A 126 -4.55 2.23 -13.74
N PRO A 127 -5.74 2.13 -13.07
CA PRO A 127 -6.90 1.48 -13.70
C PRO A 127 -7.38 2.22 -14.96
N GLU A 128 -7.34 3.56 -15.00
CA GLU A 128 -7.66 4.30 -16.23
C GLU A 128 -6.65 4.02 -17.34
N MET A 129 -5.36 3.91 -16.99
CA MET A 129 -4.31 3.49 -17.92
C MET A 129 -4.57 2.08 -18.44
N LEU A 130 -4.89 1.11 -17.58
CA LEU A 130 -5.23 -0.26 -17.97
C LEU A 130 -6.46 -0.30 -18.89
N LYS A 131 -7.51 0.46 -18.57
CA LYS A 131 -8.70 0.59 -19.43
C LYS A 131 -8.35 1.12 -20.81
N SER A 132 -7.46 2.11 -20.90
CA SER A 132 -7.04 2.70 -22.18
C SER A 132 -6.30 1.72 -23.10
N VAL A 133 -5.75 0.64 -22.54
CA VAL A 133 -5.10 -0.44 -23.30
C VAL A 133 -5.94 -1.72 -23.36
N GLY A 134 -7.23 -1.64 -23.01
CA GLY A 134 -8.22 -2.70 -23.26
C GLY A 134 -8.37 -3.74 -22.17
N TYR A 135 -7.97 -3.44 -20.93
CA TYR A 135 -8.29 -4.27 -19.76
C TYR A 135 -9.73 -4.06 -19.33
N ILE A 136 -10.33 -5.12 -18.75
CA ILE A 136 -11.58 -5.05 -18.01
C ILE A 136 -11.21 -4.95 -16.52
N ASN A 137 -11.60 -3.84 -15.87
CA ASN A 137 -11.15 -3.53 -14.51
C ASN A 137 -12.26 -3.77 -13.49
N ALA A 138 -11.94 -4.48 -12.41
CA ALA A 138 -12.86 -4.70 -11.30
C ALA A 138 -12.26 -4.34 -9.95
N ASN A 139 -13.12 -3.87 -9.03
CA ASN A 139 -12.81 -3.63 -7.63
C ASN A 139 -13.74 -4.44 -6.74
N PHE A 140 -13.17 -5.17 -5.80
CA PHE A 140 -13.85 -5.97 -4.79
C PHE A 140 -13.43 -5.52 -3.40
N GLY A 141 -14.28 -4.73 -2.73
CA GLY A 141 -14.06 -4.20 -1.40
C GLY A 141 -13.60 -2.74 -1.37
N LYS A 142 -12.82 -2.38 -0.37
CA LYS A 142 -12.47 -1.02 0.01
C LYS A 142 -11.80 -0.23 -1.10
N TRP A 143 -12.37 0.95 -1.44
CA TRP A 143 -11.73 1.93 -2.34
C TRP A 143 -11.08 3.08 -1.57
N HIS A 144 -11.88 3.88 -0.87
CA HIS A 144 -11.50 4.89 0.11
C HIS A 144 -10.77 6.12 -0.46
N ILE A 145 -10.71 6.30 -1.77
CA ILE A 145 -10.06 7.46 -2.42
C ILE A 145 -11.01 8.29 -3.29
N GLY A 146 -12.27 7.89 -3.38
CA GLY A 146 -13.34 8.54 -4.13
C GLY A 146 -14.69 7.96 -3.76
N LYS A 147 -15.78 8.59 -4.24
CA LYS A 147 -17.15 8.13 -3.95
C LYS A 147 -17.52 6.89 -4.75
N ASP A 148 -17.11 6.83 -6.02
CA ASP A 148 -17.38 5.73 -6.94
C ASP A 148 -16.10 5.38 -7.71
N PRO A 149 -15.55 4.17 -7.57
CA PRO A 149 -14.39 3.71 -8.33
C PRO A 149 -14.55 3.80 -9.84
N LYS A 150 -15.76 3.84 -10.36
CA LYS A 150 -16.03 3.93 -11.80
C LYS A 150 -15.53 5.22 -12.42
N THR A 151 -15.47 6.34 -11.63
CA THR A 151 -14.90 7.60 -12.11
C THR A 151 -13.38 7.55 -12.26
N GLN A 152 -12.75 6.50 -11.73
CA GLN A 152 -11.30 6.32 -11.72
C GLN A 152 -10.89 5.00 -12.42
N GLY A 153 -11.59 4.62 -13.48
CA GLY A 153 -11.20 3.56 -14.41
C GLY A 153 -11.70 2.15 -14.08
N ILE A 154 -12.54 1.96 -13.05
CA ILE A 154 -13.12 0.67 -12.70
C ILE A 154 -14.41 0.43 -13.50
N ASP A 155 -14.59 -0.75 -14.10
CA ASP A 155 -15.81 -1.15 -14.84
C ASP A 155 -16.79 -1.85 -13.91
N HIS A 156 -16.31 -2.75 -13.04
CA HIS A 156 -17.11 -3.52 -12.10
C HIS A 156 -16.72 -3.20 -10.66
N ASN A 157 -17.67 -2.74 -9.85
CA ASN A 157 -17.43 -2.37 -8.46
C ASN A 157 -18.36 -3.10 -7.51
N ILE A 158 -17.80 -3.85 -6.58
CA ILE A 158 -18.51 -4.51 -5.48
C ILE A 158 -17.94 -4.02 -4.15
N GLY A 159 -18.75 -3.29 -3.39
CA GLY A 159 -18.39 -2.86 -2.04
C GLY A 159 -17.42 -1.66 -1.94
N GLY A 160 -16.97 -1.07 -3.06
CA GLY A 160 -16.04 0.04 -3.07
C GLY A 160 -16.73 1.40 -3.05
N SER A 161 -16.43 2.24 -2.06
CA SER A 161 -16.87 3.64 -1.97
C SER A 161 -15.85 4.48 -1.19
N ASN A 162 -16.26 5.67 -0.77
CA ASN A 162 -15.45 6.51 0.11
C ASN A 162 -15.40 6.04 1.57
N LYS A 163 -16.11 4.97 1.94
CA LYS A 163 -16.07 4.41 3.29
C LYS A 163 -14.76 3.66 3.53
N GLY A 164 -14.16 3.91 4.70
CA GLY A 164 -12.88 3.33 5.08
C GLY A 164 -12.96 2.09 5.97
N ASN A 165 -14.18 1.65 6.35
CA ASN A 165 -14.43 0.49 7.21
C ASN A 165 -15.72 -0.21 6.79
N PRO A 166 -16.01 -1.44 7.29
CA PRO A 166 -17.20 -2.21 6.89
C PRO A 166 -18.52 -1.67 7.47
N GLY A 167 -18.49 -0.51 8.13
CA GLY A 167 -19.68 0.13 8.70
C GLY A 167 -20.15 -0.48 10.02
N LYS A 168 -21.35 -0.07 10.47
CA LYS A 168 -21.87 -0.41 11.80
C LYS A 168 -22.11 -1.90 12.02
N ASN A 169 -22.47 -2.64 10.97
CA ASN A 169 -22.77 -4.06 11.05
C ASN A 169 -21.51 -4.95 10.96
N GLY A 170 -20.35 -4.33 10.64
CA GLY A 170 -19.08 -5.04 10.56
C GLY A 170 -19.04 -6.06 9.41
N TYR A 171 -18.49 -7.25 9.69
CA TYR A 171 -18.11 -8.23 8.67
C TYR A 171 -19.20 -9.27 8.34
N PHE A 172 -20.31 -9.29 9.05
CA PHE A 172 -21.38 -10.26 8.81
C PHE A 172 -22.61 -9.58 8.17
N SER A 173 -23.17 -10.24 7.15
CA SER A 173 -24.40 -9.78 6.49
C SER A 173 -25.60 -9.78 7.48
N PRO A 174 -26.48 -8.75 7.41
CA PRO A 174 -26.60 -7.70 6.40
C PRO A 174 -25.52 -6.63 6.50
N TYR A 175 -24.81 -6.37 5.40
CA TYR A 175 -23.73 -5.37 5.34
C TYR A 175 -24.30 -3.94 5.32
N ASN A 176 -23.53 -3.00 5.86
CA ASN A 176 -23.77 -1.55 5.72
C ASN A 176 -22.70 -0.93 4.80
N ILE A 177 -22.52 -1.52 3.62
CA ILE A 177 -21.50 -1.15 2.63
C ILE A 177 -22.21 -0.79 1.33
N ASP A 178 -21.75 0.28 0.68
CA ASP A 178 -22.31 0.71 -0.60
C ASP A 178 -21.90 -0.30 -1.70
N PHE A 179 -22.72 -0.39 -2.75
CA PHE A 179 -22.45 -1.23 -3.93
C PHE A 179 -22.28 -2.74 -3.65
N ILE A 180 -22.86 -3.25 -2.55
CA ILE A 180 -22.94 -4.68 -2.27
C ILE A 180 -24.38 -5.02 -1.88
N LYS A 181 -24.93 -6.10 -2.45
CA LYS A 181 -26.26 -6.62 -2.10
C LYS A 181 -26.14 -7.63 -0.97
N ASN A 182 -27.05 -7.55 0.00
CA ASN A 182 -27.19 -8.55 1.07
C ASN A 182 -27.97 -9.73 0.53
N GLU A 183 -27.36 -10.89 0.40
CA GLU A 183 -28.00 -12.10 -0.13
C GLU A 183 -28.24 -13.14 0.96
N LYS A 184 -27.23 -13.47 1.72
CA LYS A 184 -27.29 -14.53 2.75
C LYS A 184 -27.06 -13.93 4.14
N PRO A 185 -28.03 -14.04 5.08
CA PRO A 185 -27.81 -13.64 6.47
C PRO A 185 -26.60 -14.35 7.08
N GLY A 186 -25.73 -13.59 7.77
CA GLY A 186 -24.54 -14.14 8.40
C GLY A 186 -23.36 -14.47 7.46
N GLU A 187 -23.48 -14.18 6.17
CA GLU A 187 -22.37 -14.31 5.22
C GLU A 187 -21.21 -13.40 5.62
N TYR A 188 -19.98 -13.93 5.59
CA TYR A 188 -18.78 -13.18 5.97
C TYR A 188 -18.25 -12.34 4.80
N LEU A 189 -17.99 -11.07 5.03
CA LEU A 189 -17.65 -10.09 3.99
C LEU A 189 -16.43 -10.51 3.13
N THR A 190 -15.37 -11.02 3.76
CA THR A 190 -14.16 -11.45 3.04
C THR A 190 -14.47 -12.60 2.08
N ASP A 191 -15.32 -13.55 2.51
CA ASP A 191 -15.77 -14.66 1.65
C ASP A 191 -16.61 -14.15 0.49
N ARG A 192 -17.53 -13.22 0.76
CA ARG A 192 -18.38 -12.61 -0.26
C ARG A 192 -17.57 -11.89 -1.34
N LEU A 193 -16.65 -11.03 -0.95
CA LEU A 193 -15.81 -10.29 -1.90
C LEU A 193 -14.95 -11.23 -2.74
N THR A 194 -14.46 -12.31 -2.14
CA THR A 194 -13.68 -13.32 -2.85
C THR A 194 -14.53 -14.10 -3.85
N ASN A 195 -15.76 -14.49 -3.50
CA ASN A 195 -16.65 -15.19 -4.40
C ASN A 195 -16.98 -14.32 -5.63
N GLU A 196 -17.28 -13.03 -5.43
CA GLU A 196 -17.49 -12.07 -6.53
C GLU A 196 -16.25 -11.92 -7.43
N ALA A 197 -15.05 -11.93 -6.83
CA ALA A 197 -13.81 -11.88 -7.59
C ALA A 197 -13.57 -13.17 -8.38
N VAL A 198 -13.86 -14.33 -7.81
CA VAL A 198 -13.78 -15.64 -8.49
C VAL A 198 -14.72 -15.68 -9.70
N ASP A 199 -15.96 -15.26 -9.53
CA ASP A 199 -16.96 -15.21 -10.61
C ASP A 199 -16.52 -14.27 -11.73
N PHE A 200 -15.96 -13.11 -11.37
CA PHE A 200 -15.38 -12.17 -12.34
C PHE A 200 -14.20 -12.78 -13.11
N ILE A 201 -13.27 -13.45 -12.42
CA ILE A 201 -12.10 -14.10 -13.03
C ILE A 201 -12.55 -15.20 -14.01
N ILE A 202 -13.50 -16.04 -13.61
CA ILE A 202 -14.05 -17.11 -14.47
C ILE A 202 -14.67 -16.50 -15.74
N LYS A 203 -15.48 -15.46 -15.58
CA LYS A 203 -16.18 -14.81 -16.70
C LYS A 203 -15.23 -14.14 -17.69
N ASN A 204 -14.07 -13.66 -17.23
CA ASN A 204 -13.14 -12.87 -18.04
C ASN A 204 -11.82 -13.61 -18.34
N ALA A 205 -11.76 -14.94 -18.14
CA ALA A 205 -10.53 -15.73 -18.28
C ALA A 205 -9.86 -15.62 -19.67
N ASP A 206 -10.65 -15.36 -20.73
CA ASP A 206 -10.19 -15.26 -22.12
C ASP A 206 -9.80 -13.82 -22.54
N SER A 207 -9.80 -12.88 -21.60
CA SER A 207 -9.48 -11.46 -21.88
C SER A 207 -8.56 -10.90 -20.80
N PRO A 208 -7.68 -9.95 -21.13
CA PRO A 208 -6.88 -9.28 -20.11
C PRO A 208 -7.77 -8.55 -19.10
N PHE A 209 -7.60 -8.84 -17.83
CA PHE A 209 -8.34 -8.21 -16.76
C PHE A 209 -7.43 -7.69 -15.64
N PHE A 210 -7.94 -6.69 -14.94
CA PHE A 210 -7.41 -6.25 -13.65
C PHE A 210 -8.46 -6.47 -12.57
N ALA A 211 -8.09 -7.21 -11.53
CA ALA A 211 -8.92 -7.42 -10.34
C ALA A 211 -8.22 -6.84 -9.11
N ASN A 212 -8.82 -5.81 -8.51
CA ASN A 212 -8.39 -5.26 -7.22
C ASN A 212 -9.19 -5.94 -6.11
N LEU A 213 -8.60 -6.92 -5.41
CA LEU A 213 -9.13 -7.49 -4.18
C LEU A 213 -8.66 -6.65 -3.01
N SER A 214 -9.46 -5.69 -2.64
CA SER A 214 -9.16 -4.72 -1.60
C SER A 214 -9.99 -5.04 -0.37
N PHE A 215 -9.54 -6.02 0.42
CA PHE A 215 -10.28 -6.47 1.58
C PHE A 215 -10.46 -5.35 2.62
N TYR A 216 -11.61 -5.33 3.29
CA TYR A 216 -11.80 -4.56 4.51
C TYR A 216 -11.10 -5.23 5.71
N SER A 217 -10.92 -6.57 5.67
CA SER A 217 -10.10 -7.30 6.65
C SER A 217 -8.64 -6.84 6.53
N VAL A 218 -7.95 -6.64 7.61
CA VAL A 218 -8.25 -6.96 9.01
C VAL A 218 -8.59 -5.72 9.87
N HIS A 219 -9.18 -4.68 9.23
CA HIS A 219 -9.55 -3.42 9.89
C HIS A 219 -10.65 -3.64 10.93
N THR A 220 -10.71 -2.75 11.92
CA THR A 220 -11.79 -2.72 12.92
C THR A 220 -13.18 -2.51 12.29
N PRO A 221 -14.24 -3.08 12.90
CA PRO A 221 -14.27 -3.85 14.16
C PRO A 221 -13.60 -5.22 13.99
N ILE A 222 -12.91 -5.71 15.02
CA ILE A 222 -12.31 -7.04 15.00
C ILE A 222 -13.42 -8.07 15.16
N GLN A 223 -13.70 -8.82 14.11
CA GLN A 223 -14.80 -9.79 14.02
C GLN A 223 -14.37 -10.98 13.16
N GLY A 224 -13.86 -12.03 13.80
CA GLY A 224 -13.46 -13.27 13.13
C GLY A 224 -14.59 -14.29 13.00
N LYS A 225 -14.47 -15.23 12.06
CA LYS A 225 -15.35 -16.40 11.97
C LYS A 225 -15.15 -17.29 13.22
N LYS A 226 -16.25 -17.69 13.90
CA LYS A 226 -16.19 -18.53 15.12
C LYS A 226 -15.42 -19.84 14.91
N SER A 227 -15.48 -20.41 13.72
CA SER A 227 -14.73 -21.62 13.36
C SER A 227 -13.23 -21.43 13.47
N TRP A 228 -12.70 -20.28 13.07
CA TRP A 228 -11.29 -19.94 13.16
C TRP A 228 -10.86 -19.49 14.57
N ILE A 229 -11.70 -18.73 15.28
CA ILE A 229 -11.40 -18.25 16.63
C ILE A 229 -11.04 -19.43 17.55
N LYS A 230 -11.77 -20.56 17.47
CA LYS A 230 -11.53 -21.75 18.28
C LYS A 230 -10.09 -22.29 18.15
N ASN A 231 -9.48 -22.16 16.97
CA ASN A 231 -8.13 -22.66 16.71
C ASN A 231 -7.05 -21.85 17.47
N TYR A 232 -7.38 -20.61 17.84
CA TYR A 232 -6.44 -19.70 18.50
C TYR A 232 -6.70 -19.50 20.00
N THR A 233 -7.89 -19.88 20.50
CA THR A 233 -8.27 -19.64 21.91
C THR A 233 -7.34 -20.31 22.91
N SER A 234 -6.76 -21.47 22.56
CA SER A 234 -5.82 -22.23 23.42
C SER A 234 -4.35 -21.99 23.04
N LYS A 235 -4.07 -21.19 22.03
CA LYS A 235 -2.71 -20.92 21.56
C LYS A 235 -2.07 -19.83 22.41
N ASN A 236 -0.87 -20.09 22.94
CA ASN A 236 -0.13 -19.09 23.71
C ASN A 236 0.30 -17.92 22.82
N GLY A 237 0.13 -16.71 23.32
CA GLY A 237 0.61 -15.49 22.65
C GLY A 237 2.13 -15.45 22.53
N ILE A 238 2.64 -14.86 21.47
CA ILE A 238 4.07 -14.73 21.19
C ILE A 238 4.37 -13.30 20.73
N ASN A 239 5.31 -12.64 21.39
CA ASN A 239 5.75 -11.27 21.03
C ASN A 239 4.61 -10.23 20.95
N GLY A 240 3.56 -10.38 21.78
CA GLY A 240 2.38 -9.50 21.78
C GLY A 240 1.41 -9.76 20.63
N GLN A 241 1.50 -10.92 19.98
CA GLN A 241 0.48 -11.47 19.10
C GLN A 241 -0.30 -12.54 19.88
N ASP A 242 -1.51 -12.21 20.32
CA ASP A 242 -2.31 -13.03 21.24
C ASP A 242 -3.83 -12.84 21.08
N ASN A 243 -4.27 -12.16 20.02
CA ASN A 243 -5.68 -11.87 19.78
C ASN A 243 -6.31 -12.93 18.86
N PRO A 244 -7.16 -13.86 19.40
CA PRO A 244 -7.77 -14.93 18.60
C PRO A 244 -8.76 -14.44 17.54
N GLU A 245 -9.47 -13.34 17.79
CA GLU A 245 -10.41 -12.78 16.82
C GLU A 245 -9.67 -12.18 15.61
N TYR A 246 -8.60 -11.43 15.87
CA TYR A 246 -7.74 -10.92 14.82
C TYR A 246 -7.08 -12.05 14.03
N ALA A 247 -6.57 -13.06 14.70
CA ALA A 247 -6.01 -14.26 14.09
C ALA A 247 -7.02 -14.96 13.14
N ALA A 248 -8.28 -15.06 13.58
CA ALA A 248 -9.35 -15.60 12.74
C ALA A 248 -9.63 -14.75 11.48
N MET A 249 -9.49 -13.42 11.57
CA MET A 249 -9.58 -12.54 10.39
C MET A 249 -8.41 -12.76 9.43
N VAL A 250 -7.18 -12.88 9.95
CA VAL A 250 -5.97 -13.19 9.14
C VAL A 250 -6.12 -14.53 8.44
N SER A 251 -6.54 -15.59 9.17
CA SER A 251 -6.78 -16.91 8.57
C SER A 251 -7.89 -16.89 7.50
N SER A 252 -8.91 -16.06 7.71
CA SER A 252 -9.95 -15.90 6.68
C SER A 252 -9.43 -15.23 5.40
N VAL A 253 -8.53 -14.24 5.53
CA VAL A 253 -7.85 -13.64 4.36
C VAL A 253 -7.00 -14.70 3.65
N ASP A 254 -6.21 -15.46 4.38
CA ASP A 254 -5.36 -16.52 3.84
C ASP A 254 -6.16 -17.59 3.08
N GLU A 255 -7.23 -18.12 3.68
CA GLU A 255 -8.15 -19.08 3.05
C GLU A 255 -8.72 -18.54 1.72
N ASN A 256 -9.12 -17.28 1.70
CA ASN A 256 -9.73 -16.65 0.53
C ASN A 256 -8.71 -16.39 -0.58
N ILE A 257 -7.45 -16.06 -0.24
CA ILE A 257 -6.37 -15.99 -1.23
C ILE A 257 -6.10 -17.37 -1.81
N GLY A 258 -6.12 -18.42 -1.00
CA GLY A 258 -6.04 -19.80 -1.48
C GLY A 258 -7.10 -20.13 -2.54
N LYS A 259 -8.35 -19.67 -2.38
CA LYS A 259 -9.41 -19.83 -3.39
C LYS A 259 -9.10 -19.13 -4.71
N ILE A 260 -8.58 -17.89 -4.66
CA ILE A 260 -8.18 -17.16 -5.87
C ILE A 260 -7.05 -17.90 -6.61
N LEU A 261 -6.01 -18.31 -5.90
CA LEU A 261 -4.88 -19.04 -6.50
C LEU A 261 -5.30 -20.37 -7.11
N LYS A 262 -6.19 -21.09 -6.43
CA LYS A 262 -6.80 -22.33 -6.96
C LYS A 262 -7.58 -22.06 -8.25
N THR A 263 -8.40 -21.02 -8.28
CA THR A 263 -9.18 -20.63 -9.47
C THR A 263 -8.28 -20.36 -10.68
N LEU A 264 -7.16 -19.63 -10.48
CA LEU A 264 -6.20 -19.37 -11.57
C LEU A 264 -5.57 -20.65 -12.11
N ASN A 265 -5.28 -21.62 -11.23
CA ASN A 265 -4.73 -22.92 -11.63
C ASN A 265 -5.76 -23.79 -12.37
N ASP A 266 -6.99 -23.88 -11.87
CA ASP A 266 -8.08 -24.63 -12.47
C ASP A 266 -8.40 -24.12 -13.89
N LEU A 267 -8.37 -22.79 -14.09
CA LEU A 267 -8.56 -22.14 -15.39
C LEU A 267 -7.29 -22.17 -16.28
N LYS A 268 -6.15 -22.64 -15.77
CA LYS A 268 -4.86 -22.68 -16.46
C LYS A 268 -4.33 -21.30 -16.92
N ILE A 269 -4.70 -20.23 -16.21
CA ILE A 269 -4.27 -18.86 -16.51
C ILE A 269 -3.21 -18.34 -15.50
N ALA A 270 -2.81 -19.16 -14.54
CA ALA A 270 -1.84 -18.75 -13.50
C ALA A 270 -0.50 -18.28 -14.09
N GLU A 271 -0.01 -18.91 -15.18
CA GLU A 271 1.24 -18.52 -15.84
C GLU A 271 1.16 -17.18 -16.58
N ASN A 272 -0.05 -16.75 -16.95
CA ASN A 272 -0.30 -15.44 -17.56
C ASN A 272 -0.94 -14.44 -16.60
N THR A 273 -0.74 -14.62 -15.29
CA THR A 273 -1.31 -13.72 -14.27
C THR A 273 -0.24 -13.22 -13.31
N LEU A 274 -0.06 -11.89 -13.27
CA LEU A 274 0.71 -11.21 -12.22
C LEU A 274 -0.17 -11.05 -10.99
N VAL A 275 0.22 -11.62 -9.87
CA VAL A 275 -0.43 -11.43 -8.58
C VAL A 275 0.49 -10.61 -7.68
N ILE A 276 -0.03 -9.49 -7.18
CA ILE A 276 0.62 -8.55 -6.27
C ILE A 276 -0.10 -8.65 -4.93
N PHE A 277 0.62 -8.93 -3.85
CA PHE A 277 0.08 -8.96 -2.49
C PHE A 277 0.75 -7.89 -1.65
N THR A 278 -0.03 -7.08 -0.92
CA THR A 278 0.47 -6.06 0.00
C THR A 278 -0.59 -5.65 1.03
N SER A 279 -0.20 -4.77 1.97
CA SER A 279 -1.08 -4.02 2.86
C SER A 279 -1.03 -2.53 2.53
N ASP A 280 -2.08 -1.78 2.86
CA ASP A 280 -2.13 -0.34 2.63
C ASP A 280 -1.38 0.49 3.68
N ASN A 281 -1.19 -0.02 4.89
CA ASN A 281 -0.36 0.54 5.96
C ASN A 281 -0.06 -0.56 6.99
N GLY A 282 0.77 -0.23 7.99
CA GLY A 282 1.04 -1.15 9.09
C GLY A 282 -0.17 -1.41 9.98
N GLY A 283 -0.12 -2.46 10.79
CA GLY A 283 -1.18 -2.88 11.71
C GLY A 283 -1.38 -1.92 12.90
N ILE A 284 -2.54 -2.00 13.55
CA ILE A 284 -2.81 -1.29 14.80
C ILE A 284 -2.09 -2.02 15.93
N ARG A 285 -1.10 -1.34 16.55
CA ARG A 285 -0.21 -1.95 17.54
C ARG A 285 -0.94 -2.58 18.74
N SER A 286 -1.96 -1.93 19.27
CA SER A 286 -2.76 -2.44 20.39
C SER A 286 -3.64 -3.66 20.04
N ILE A 287 -3.76 -4.01 18.76
CA ILE A 287 -4.48 -5.21 18.29
C ILE A 287 -3.51 -6.34 18.00
N SER A 288 -2.38 -6.02 17.34
CA SER A 288 -1.34 -6.97 16.98
C SER A 288 0.03 -6.29 17.00
N SER A 289 0.91 -6.78 17.88
CA SER A 289 2.28 -6.27 17.97
C SER A 289 3.08 -6.62 16.74
N GLN A 290 3.80 -5.62 16.21
CA GLN A 290 4.71 -5.79 15.07
C GLN A 290 6.17 -5.96 15.52
N TYR A 291 6.40 -6.43 16.77
CA TYR A 291 7.77 -6.63 17.28
C TYR A 291 8.67 -7.37 16.28
N PRO A 292 9.90 -6.86 16.01
CA PRO A 292 10.62 -5.80 16.72
C PRO A 292 10.33 -4.36 16.22
N LEU A 293 9.40 -4.13 15.29
CA LEU A 293 9.14 -2.81 14.74
C LEU A 293 8.46 -1.89 15.78
N LYS A 294 8.87 -0.61 15.78
CA LYS A 294 8.29 0.43 16.63
C LYS A 294 6.98 0.94 16.07
N ALA A 295 6.03 1.24 16.96
CA ALA A 295 4.72 1.83 16.68
C ALA A 295 3.84 0.95 15.75
N GLY A 296 2.91 1.58 15.04
CA GLY A 296 1.93 0.94 14.16
C GLY A 296 1.18 1.97 13.31
N LYS A 297 0.01 1.61 12.82
CA LYS A 297 -0.86 2.45 11.97
C LYS A 297 -0.93 3.90 12.44
N GLY A 298 -0.71 4.83 11.53
CA GLY A 298 -0.74 6.28 11.79
C GLY A 298 0.59 6.85 12.25
N SER A 299 1.63 6.03 12.46
CA SER A 299 2.98 6.46 12.75
C SER A 299 3.91 6.21 11.57
N TYR A 300 4.93 7.06 11.40
CA TYR A 300 5.94 6.89 10.35
C TYR A 300 7.21 6.17 10.82
N TYR A 301 7.19 5.56 12.02
CA TYR A 301 8.13 4.52 12.39
C TYR A 301 7.85 3.24 11.59
N GLU A 302 8.79 2.28 11.60
CA GLU A 302 8.72 1.08 10.77
C GLU A 302 7.39 0.32 10.91
N GLY A 303 6.86 0.18 12.13
CA GLY A 303 5.59 -0.53 12.35
C GLY A 303 4.37 0.09 11.68
N GLY A 304 4.41 1.38 11.31
CA GLY A 304 3.29 2.05 10.66
C GLY A 304 3.37 2.09 9.13
N ILE A 305 4.56 1.96 8.55
CA ILE A 305 4.77 2.09 7.10
C ILE A 305 5.39 0.86 6.43
N ARG A 306 6.09 0.00 7.17
CA ARG A 306 6.62 -1.24 6.61
C ARG A 306 5.51 -2.27 6.48
N VAL A 307 5.37 -2.87 5.30
CA VAL A 307 4.25 -3.77 4.96
C VAL A 307 4.76 -5.04 4.27
N PRO A 308 4.02 -6.16 4.34
CA PRO A 308 4.31 -7.30 3.51
C PRO A 308 4.12 -6.96 2.03
N PHE A 309 5.01 -7.47 1.17
CA PHE A 309 4.93 -7.24 -0.27
C PHE A 309 5.48 -8.44 -1.02
N VAL A 310 4.65 -9.06 -1.86
CA VAL A 310 5.02 -10.21 -2.67
C VAL A 310 4.56 -10.02 -4.11
N LEU A 311 5.45 -10.29 -5.05
CA LEU A 311 5.14 -10.38 -6.47
C LEU A 311 5.25 -11.83 -6.94
N ARG A 312 4.18 -12.38 -7.53
CA ARG A 312 4.18 -13.71 -8.13
C ARG A 312 3.69 -13.64 -9.57
N TRP A 313 4.53 -14.12 -10.46
CA TRP A 313 4.18 -14.35 -11.86
C TRP A 313 4.99 -15.55 -12.35
N PRO A 314 4.42 -16.75 -12.40
CA PRO A 314 5.12 -17.96 -12.75
C PRO A 314 5.91 -17.81 -14.06
N LYS A 315 7.13 -18.38 -14.12
CA LYS A 315 8.06 -18.29 -15.28
C LYS A 315 8.59 -16.88 -15.62
N LYS A 316 8.06 -15.81 -15.03
CA LYS A 316 8.50 -14.42 -15.28
C LYS A 316 9.24 -13.82 -14.10
N ILE A 317 8.77 -14.12 -12.87
CA ILE A 317 9.34 -13.62 -11.62
C ILE A 317 10.03 -14.79 -10.90
N SER A 318 11.29 -14.59 -10.52
CA SER A 318 12.04 -15.59 -9.73
C SER A 318 11.51 -15.64 -8.31
N ALA A 319 11.37 -16.84 -7.77
CA ALA A 319 11.09 -17.01 -6.35
C ALA A 319 12.31 -16.68 -5.49
N GLY A 320 12.09 -16.06 -4.34
CA GLY A 320 13.14 -15.73 -3.40
C GLY A 320 12.88 -14.45 -2.59
N VAL A 321 13.91 -14.00 -1.90
CA VAL A 321 13.87 -12.81 -1.04
C VAL A 321 14.64 -11.66 -1.66
N ASN A 322 14.05 -10.46 -1.65
CA ASN A 322 14.64 -9.24 -2.15
C ASN A 322 14.64 -8.17 -1.04
N SER A 323 15.80 -7.64 -0.69
CA SER A 323 15.96 -6.63 0.36
C SER A 323 16.09 -5.19 -0.16
N ASN A 324 15.78 -4.94 -1.43
CA ASN A 324 15.72 -3.57 -1.94
C ASN A 324 14.55 -2.80 -1.29
N ASN A 325 14.77 -1.51 -1.06
CA ASN A 325 13.71 -0.61 -0.61
C ASN A 325 12.72 -0.38 -1.75
N VAL A 326 11.48 -0.84 -1.58
CA VAL A 326 10.38 -0.70 -2.53
C VAL A 326 9.18 -0.05 -1.87
N SER A 327 8.26 0.48 -2.66
CA SER A 327 7.04 1.13 -2.16
C SER A 327 5.83 0.71 -2.98
N ASN A 328 4.64 0.86 -2.41
CA ASN A 328 3.40 0.70 -3.16
C ASN A 328 3.25 1.71 -4.33
N LEU A 329 4.01 2.82 -4.31
CA LEU A 329 4.16 3.73 -5.46
C LEU A 329 4.72 3.04 -6.71
N ASP A 330 5.47 1.96 -6.53
CA ASP A 330 6.15 1.23 -7.60
C ASP A 330 5.20 0.34 -8.41
N ILE A 331 4.01 0.10 -7.89
CA ILE A 331 3.00 -0.75 -8.54
C ILE A 331 2.57 -0.14 -9.88
N TYR A 332 2.23 1.16 -9.91
CA TYR A 332 1.82 1.82 -11.14
C TYR A 332 2.89 1.75 -12.26
N PRO A 333 4.12 2.27 -12.05
CA PRO A 333 5.15 2.23 -13.09
C PRO A 333 5.54 0.79 -13.48
N THR A 334 5.44 -0.18 -12.56
CA THR A 334 5.69 -1.60 -12.87
C THR A 334 4.62 -2.15 -13.81
N ILE A 335 3.35 -1.93 -13.50
CA ILE A 335 2.23 -2.35 -14.37
C ILE A 335 2.34 -1.68 -15.74
N GLN A 336 2.60 -0.37 -15.78
CA GLN A 336 2.76 0.37 -17.03
C GLN A 336 3.88 -0.21 -17.91
N ASP A 337 5.04 -0.48 -17.31
CA ASP A 337 6.20 -1.04 -18.02
C ASP A 337 5.96 -2.49 -18.55
N ILE A 338 5.01 -3.21 -17.96
CA ILE A 338 4.59 -4.54 -18.41
C ILE A 338 3.61 -4.43 -19.59
N VAL A 339 2.60 -3.56 -19.50
CA VAL A 339 1.44 -3.57 -20.41
C VAL A 339 1.57 -2.56 -21.55
N ASP A 340 2.29 -1.47 -21.34
CA ASP A 340 2.49 -0.39 -22.32
C ASP A 340 3.86 0.30 -22.15
N PRO A 341 4.97 -0.41 -22.44
CA PRO A 341 6.31 0.10 -22.20
C PRO A 341 6.68 1.30 -23.08
N GLN A 342 5.91 1.58 -24.11
CA GLN A 342 6.16 2.71 -25.02
C GLN A 342 5.45 4.00 -24.58
N LYS A 343 4.47 3.92 -23.69
CA LYS A 343 3.78 5.10 -23.18
C LYS A 343 4.74 5.88 -22.27
N LYS A 344 5.23 7.00 -22.78
CA LYS A 344 6.03 7.93 -21.98
C LYS A 344 5.21 8.37 -20.77
N ALA A 345 5.81 8.21 -19.62
CA ALA A 345 5.16 8.36 -18.34
C ALA A 345 4.65 9.78 -18.14
N LEU A 346 3.45 9.88 -17.62
CA LEU A 346 3.06 10.91 -16.66
C LEU A 346 4.12 10.98 -15.55
N LEU A 347 4.18 12.10 -14.86
CA LEU A 347 5.02 12.24 -13.68
C LEU A 347 4.61 11.16 -12.65
N LEU A 348 5.47 10.18 -12.38
CA LEU A 348 5.30 9.15 -11.35
C LEU A 348 6.45 9.26 -10.36
N ASP A 349 6.16 9.12 -9.07
CA ASP A 349 7.17 9.14 -8.01
C ASP A 349 7.72 7.73 -7.68
N GLY A 350 7.06 6.68 -8.16
CA GLY A 350 7.52 5.30 -8.09
C GLY A 350 8.51 4.93 -9.20
N VAL A 351 9.11 3.74 -9.09
CA VAL A 351 9.97 3.14 -10.12
C VAL A 351 9.46 1.77 -10.52
N SER A 352 9.69 1.37 -11.77
CA SER A 352 9.34 0.01 -12.21
C SER A 352 10.18 -1.05 -11.50
N LEU A 353 9.53 -2.08 -10.97
CA LEU A 353 10.15 -3.25 -10.38
C LEU A 353 10.43 -4.36 -11.39
N LYS A 354 10.20 -4.15 -12.69
CA LYS A 354 10.41 -5.18 -13.73
C LYS A 354 11.84 -5.71 -13.73
N ASN A 355 12.82 -4.85 -13.48
CA ASN A 355 14.23 -5.27 -13.36
C ASN A 355 14.50 -6.09 -12.09
N GLN A 356 13.57 -6.14 -11.13
CA GLN A 356 13.65 -6.93 -9.91
C GLN A 356 13.08 -8.35 -10.07
N PHE A 357 12.46 -8.67 -11.19
CA PHE A 357 11.88 -9.99 -11.46
C PHE A 357 12.88 -11.13 -11.41
N LYS A 358 14.17 -10.85 -11.59
CA LYS A 358 15.27 -11.82 -11.47
C LYS A 358 16.12 -11.68 -10.20
N ILE A 359 15.75 -10.77 -9.29
CA ILE A 359 16.44 -10.52 -7.98
C ILE A 359 17.94 -10.16 -8.14
N THR A 360 18.38 -9.72 -9.30
CA THR A 360 19.83 -9.55 -9.62
C THR A 360 20.33 -8.12 -9.49
N SER A 361 19.45 -7.13 -9.41
CA SER A 361 19.82 -5.71 -9.42
C SER A 361 19.53 -5.03 -8.10
N LYS A 362 20.42 -4.09 -7.71
CA LYS A 362 20.14 -3.17 -6.60
C LYS A 362 19.37 -1.96 -7.12
N ILE A 363 18.34 -1.54 -6.35
CA ILE A 363 17.68 -0.26 -6.54
C ILE A 363 18.39 0.77 -5.65
N ASN A 364 19.07 1.73 -6.27
CA ASN A 364 19.65 2.85 -5.54
C ASN A 364 18.69 4.03 -5.59
N ARG A 365 17.83 4.14 -4.59
CA ARG A 365 16.83 5.20 -4.47
C ARG A 365 16.55 5.57 -3.03
N ASP A 366 15.99 6.76 -2.86
CA ASP A 366 15.46 7.23 -1.59
C ASP A 366 13.93 7.09 -1.59
N LEU A 367 13.35 6.78 -0.43
CA LEU A 367 11.91 6.82 -0.19
C LEU A 367 11.60 8.01 0.69
N PHE A 368 10.52 8.73 0.36
CA PHE A 368 10.12 9.94 1.05
C PHE A 368 8.69 9.84 1.53
N PHE A 369 8.45 10.36 2.73
CA PHE A 369 7.14 10.42 3.37
C PHE A 369 6.91 11.82 3.91
N HIS A 370 5.69 12.34 3.72
CA HIS A 370 5.32 13.68 4.18
C HIS A 370 3.94 13.67 4.80
N PHE A 371 3.85 14.16 6.03
CA PHE A 371 2.69 14.09 6.88
C PHE A 371 2.50 15.39 7.68
N PRO A 372 2.08 16.48 7.01
CA PRO A 372 1.90 17.79 7.63
C PRO A 372 0.62 17.88 8.47
N ILE A 373 0.40 16.89 9.33
CA ILE A 373 -0.86 16.62 10.02
C ILE A 373 -0.64 16.16 11.46
N TYR A 374 -1.70 16.18 12.26
CA TYR A 374 -1.76 15.58 13.59
C TYR A 374 -2.68 14.37 13.61
N LEU A 375 -2.19 13.27 14.17
CA LEU A 375 -2.99 12.08 14.47
C LEU A 375 -2.84 11.74 15.96
N GLU A 376 -3.91 11.88 16.72
CA GLU A 376 -3.96 11.48 18.12
C GLU A 376 -3.68 9.99 18.31
N ALA A 377 -3.15 9.62 19.47
CA ALA A 377 -2.93 8.23 19.84
C ALA A 377 -4.26 7.45 19.93
N TYR A 378 -4.26 6.18 19.50
CA TYR A 378 -5.34 5.24 19.80
C TYR A 378 -5.25 4.78 21.25
N ASN A 379 -4.04 4.36 21.65
CA ASN A 379 -3.70 3.99 23.01
C ASN A 379 -2.41 4.70 23.42
N LYS A 380 -2.54 5.65 24.34
CA LYS A 380 -1.44 6.53 24.76
C LYS A 380 -0.28 5.79 25.43
N LEU A 381 -0.50 4.59 25.97
CA LEU A 381 0.52 3.76 26.61
C LEU A 381 1.19 2.80 25.62
N GLU A 382 0.48 2.38 24.58
CA GLU A 382 0.91 1.27 23.72
C GLU A 382 1.33 1.68 22.30
N ASP A 383 0.86 2.82 21.78
CA ASP A 383 1.08 3.20 20.37
C ASP A 383 2.54 3.43 20.02
N GLN A 384 3.43 3.68 21.01
CA GLN A 384 4.87 3.93 20.81
C GLN A 384 5.15 5.02 19.75
N GLY A 385 4.30 6.03 19.67
CA GLY A 385 4.54 7.21 18.86
C GLY A 385 5.75 7.99 19.37
N ARG A 386 5.99 9.19 18.80
CA ARG A 386 7.03 10.10 19.30
C ARG A 386 6.75 10.55 20.73
N ASP A 387 5.48 10.70 21.06
CA ASP A 387 4.98 11.05 22.38
C ASP A 387 3.63 10.36 22.64
N PRO A 388 3.15 10.35 23.91
CA PRO A 388 1.93 9.62 24.23
C PRO A 388 0.64 10.23 23.67
N LEU A 389 0.63 11.49 23.25
CA LEU A 389 -0.57 12.17 22.78
C LEU A 389 -0.86 11.92 21.31
N PHE A 390 0.20 11.71 20.49
CA PHE A 390 0.08 11.61 19.05
C PHE A 390 0.86 10.43 18.49
N ARG A 391 0.21 9.67 17.60
CA ARG A 391 0.89 8.69 16.75
C ARG A 391 1.79 9.36 15.74
N THR A 392 1.38 10.53 15.24
CA THR A 392 2.24 11.39 14.44
C THR A 392 1.95 12.86 14.70
N ARG A 393 3.03 13.66 14.67
CA ARG A 393 3.04 15.12 14.60
C ARG A 393 3.55 15.55 13.23
N PRO A 394 3.27 16.78 12.76
CA PRO A 394 3.70 17.24 11.45
C PRO A 394 5.18 17.02 11.18
N GLY A 395 5.50 16.37 10.07
CA GLY A 395 6.88 16.03 9.75
C GLY A 395 7.07 15.44 8.36
N SER A 396 8.30 15.02 8.11
CA SER A 396 8.70 14.25 6.92
C SER A 396 9.74 13.20 7.30
N VAL A 397 9.81 12.14 6.50
CA VAL A 397 10.79 11.06 6.64
C VAL A 397 11.47 10.79 5.30
N ILE A 398 12.78 10.47 5.36
CA ILE A 398 13.53 9.88 4.25
C ILE A 398 14.12 8.54 4.68
N ILE A 399 14.01 7.53 3.81
CA ILE A 399 14.76 6.28 3.89
C ILE A 399 15.75 6.24 2.74
N SER A 400 17.07 6.19 3.05
CA SER A 400 18.16 6.18 2.07
C SER A 400 19.12 5.02 2.37
N GLY A 401 19.03 3.96 1.56
CA GLY A 401 19.72 2.71 1.87
C GLY A 401 19.26 2.14 3.21
N LYS A 402 20.17 2.01 4.16
CA LYS A 402 19.90 1.53 5.53
C LYS A 402 19.50 2.64 6.52
N TRP A 403 19.64 3.90 6.14
CA TRP A 403 19.42 5.04 7.02
C TRP A 403 18.00 5.57 6.92
N LYS A 404 17.42 5.93 8.06
CA LYS A 404 16.13 6.59 8.15
C LYS A 404 16.22 7.84 8.99
N LEU A 405 15.76 8.98 8.44
CA LEU A 405 15.74 10.28 9.12
C LEU A 405 14.32 10.78 9.22
N HIS A 406 13.86 11.07 10.43
CA HIS A 406 12.65 11.83 10.71
C HIS A 406 12.99 13.29 10.95
N HIS A 407 12.19 14.21 10.43
CA HIS A 407 12.23 15.63 10.72
C HIS A 407 10.84 16.13 11.09
N TYR A 408 10.68 16.59 12.33
CA TYR A 408 9.41 17.11 12.88
C TYR A 408 9.39 18.62 12.83
N PHE A 409 8.26 19.22 12.44
CA PHE A 409 8.16 20.65 12.15
C PHE A 409 7.90 21.52 13.38
N GLU A 410 7.30 20.96 14.45
CA GLU A 410 6.95 21.73 15.64
C GLU A 410 8.14 22.26 16.43
N ASP A 411 9.23 21.51 16.45
CA ASP A 411 10.41 21.76 17.28
C ASP A 411 11.72 21.62 16.50
N GLY A 412 11.64 21.29 15.21
CA GLY A 412 12.82 20.99 14.39
C GLY A 412 13.49 19.67 14.77
N GLY A 413 12.82 18.82 15.55
CA GLY A 413 13.38 17.55 16.07
C GLY A 413 13.82 16.62 14.95
N LEU A 414 15.00 16.03 15.12
CA LEU A 414 15.64 15.11 14.18
C LEU A 414 15.89 13.77 14.86
N GLU A 415 15.48 12.69 14.20
CA GLU A 415 15.76 11.33 14.66
C GLU A 415 16.36 10.53 13.51
N LEU A 416 17.57 9.99 13.72
CA LEU A 416 18.34 9.23 12.73
C LEU A 416 18.55 7.80 13.21
N TYR A 417 18.20 6.81 12.35
CA TYR A 417 18.31 5.38 12.66
C TYR A 417 19.06 4.62 11.58
N ASP A 418 19.85 3.61 11.98
CA ASP A 418 20.42 2.59 11.10
C ASP A 418 19.54 1.33 11.13
N LEU A 419 18.62 1.21 10.20
CA LEU A 419 17.66 0.10 10.15
C LEU A 419 18.30 -1.29 9.95
N SER A 420 19.57 -1.35 9.55
CA SER A 420 20.29 -2.63 9.43
C SER A 420 20.75 -3.17 10.79
N GLN A 421 20.86 -2.32 11.81
CA GLN A 421 21.27 -2.66 13.17
C GLN A 421 20.14 -2.47 14.19
N ASP A 422 19.23 -1.54 13.90
CA ASP A 422 18.15 -1.12 14.80
C ASP A 422 16.86 -0.92 14.02
N ILE A 423 16.24 -2.04 13.61
CA ILE A 423 14.94 -2.01 12.91
C ILE A 423 13.80 -1.53 13.81
N GLY A 424 14.02 -1.56 15.13
CA GLY A 424 13.08 -1.10 16.16
C GLY A 424 13.16 0.40 16.45
N GLU A 425 14.05 1.14 15.79
CA GLU A 425 14.19 2.61 15.93
C GLU A 425 14.28 3.05 17.41
N SER A 426 15.11 2.36 18.17
CA SER A 426 15.30 2.56 19.61
C SER A 426 16.48 3.47 19.96
N ASN A 427 17.47 3.59 19.07
CA ASN A 427 18.69 4.34 19.32
C ASN A 427 18.85 5.50 18.30
N ASN A 428 18.52 6.72 18.72
CA ASN A 428 18.66 7.92 17.88
C ASN A 428 20.14 8.30 17.71
N LEU A 429 20.63 8.24 16.47
CA LEU A 429 22.02 8.52 16.08
C LEU A 429 22.22 9.96 15.57
N ALA A 430 21.24 10.85 15.68
CA ALA A 430 21.29 12.21 15.12
C ALA A 430 22.52 13.01 15.60
N GLU A 431 22.86 12.93 16.89
CA GLU A 431 24.00 13.61 17.46
C GLU A 431 25.35 12.93 17.13
N SER A 432 25.35 11.59 17.06
CA SER A 432 26.57 10.80 16.86
C SER A 432 26.98 10.63 15.39
N LYS A 433 26.09 10.94 14.42
CA LYS A 433 26.31 10.79 12.97
C LYS A 433 25.94 12.07 12.19
N PRO A 434 26.54 13.24 12.52
CA PRO A 434 26.15 14.52 11.92
C PRO A 434 26.33 14.57 10.39
N ASP A 435 27.36 13.93 9.83
CA ASP A 435 27.57 13.91 8.38
C ASP A 435 26.44 13.16 7.64
N VAL A 436 26.00 12.02 8.17
CA VAL A 436 24.89 11.26 7.61
C VAL A 436 23.60 12.07 7.74
N LEU A 437 23.35 12.64 8.91
CA LEU A 437 22.18 13.48 9.18
C LEU A 437 22.08 14.63 8.18
N ASN A 438 23.16 15.43 8.04
CA ASN A 438 23.17 16.60 7.16
C ASN A 438 22.95 16.21 5.69
N LYS A 439 23.55 15.12 5.24
CA LYS A 439 23.34 14.57 3.89
C LYS A 439 21.89 14.20 3.65
N LEU A 440 21.25 13.51 4.60
CA LEU A 440 19.85 13.07 4.46
C LEU A 440 18.88 14.25 4.58
N LEU A 441 19.15 15.18 5.49
CA LEU A 441 18.34 16.38 5.66
C LEU A 441 18.35 17.25 4.40
N LYS A 442 19.54 17.40 3.76
CA LYS A 442 19.62 18.08 2.47
C LYS A 442 18.75 17.39 1.40
N LYS A 443 18.88 16.07 1.23
CA LYS A 443 18.04 15.31 0.28
C LYS A 443 16.54 15.47 0.56
N LEU A 444 16.16 15.46 1.84
CA LEU A 444 14.77 15.61 2.25
C LEU A 444 14.25 17.02 1.96
N ASN A 445 15.08 18.05 2.14
CA ASN A 445 14.73 19.43 1.80
C ASN A 445 14.57 19.60 0.27
N ASP A 446 15.58 19.15 -0.50
CA ASP A 446 15.54 19.19 -1.96
C ASP A 446 14.26 18.49 -2.51
N TRP A 447 13.90 17.35 -1.94
CA TRP A 447 12.68 16.63 -2.33
C TRP A 447 11.40 17.39 -1.96
N ARG A 448 11.34 18.01 -0.76
CA ARG A 448 10.19 18.84 -0.35
C ARG A 448 9.95 20.00 -1.30
N GLU A 449 11.01 20.70 -1.69
CA GLU A 449 10.94 21.78 -2.67
C GLU A 449 10.43 21.27 -4.03
N ASN A 450 11.02 20.19 -4.56
CA ASN A 450 10.66 19.60 -5.85
C ASN A 450 9.24 19.01 -5.90
N SER A 451 8.69 18.61 -4.76
CA SER A 451 7.34 18.06 -4.64
C SER A 451 6.29 19.11 -4.24
N ASN A 452 6.69 20.38 -4.00
CA ASN A 452 5.86 21.43 -3.43
C ASN A 452 5.20 21.00 -2.12
N ALA A 453 5.94 20.33 -1.25
CA ALA A 453 5.45 19.81 0.02
C ALA A 453 5.13 20.97 0.98
N VAL A 454 3.90 21.05 1.45
CA VAL A 454 3.44 22.10 2.38
C VAL A 454 4.00 21.85 3.76
N ILE A 455 4.86 22.75 4.26
CA ILE A 455 5.41 22.69 5.61
C ILE A 455 4.59 23.62 6.52
N PRO A 456 3.85 23.09 7.50
CA PRO A 456 3.16 23.91 8.51
C PRO A 456 4.17 24.78 9.27
N ASN A 457 3.90 26.08 9.32
CA ASN A 457 4.74 27.08 10.01
C ASN A 457 3.93 28.11 10.78
N GLU A 458 2.60 28.12 10.66
CA GLU A 458 1.71 28.99 11.38
C GLU A 458 1.43 28.43 12.76
N ILE A 459 1.59 29.28 13.79
CA ILE A 459 1.34 28.90 15.19
C ILE A 459 -0.15 28.87 15.47
N ASN A 460 -0.61 27.76 16.04
CA ASN A 460 -1.98 27.64 16.55
C ASN A 460 -2.17 28.49 17.81
N GLN A 461 -3.07 29.46 17.76
CA GLN A 461 -3.34 30.39 18.88
C GLN A 461 -3.98 29.71 20.10
N ASP A 462 -4.60 28.55 19.93
CA ASP A 462 -5.14 27.73 21.01
C ASP A 462 -4.08 26.89 21.75
N TYR A 463 -2.84 26.79 21.20
CA TYR A 463 -1.80 25.99 21.80
C TYR A 463 -1.42 26.44 23.20
N ASN A 464 -1.34 25.50 24.13
CA ASN A 464 -0.96 25.75 25.53
C ASN A 464 0.10 24.71 25.97
N SER A 465 1.35 25.14 26.01
CA SER A 465 2.48 24.30 26.36
C SER A 465 2.44 23.75 27.79
N PHE A 466 1.85 24.49 28.73
CA PHE A 466 1.68 24.03 30.10
C PHE A 466 0.65 22.90 30.17
N PHE A 467 -0.50 23.08 29.51
CA PHE A 467 -1.53 22.05 29.42
C PHE A 467 -0.98 20.77 28.74
N GLU A 468 -0.27 20.91 27.64
CA GLU A 468 0.34 19.79 26.94
C GLU A 468 1.30 19.01 27.86
N LYS A 469 2.24 19.68 28.55
CA LYS A 469 3.17 19.05 29.48
C LYS A 469 2.44 18.34 30.63
N GLN A 470 1.43 18.99 31.20
CA GLN A 470 0.61 18.38 32.25
C GLN A 470 -0.12 17.13 31.77
N LEU A 471 -0.64 17.16 30.53
CA LEU A 471 -1.30 15.99 29.95
C LEU A 471 -0.33 14.87 29.63
N MET A 472 0.86 15.19 29.11
CA MET A 472 1.93 14.20 28.83
C MET A 472 2.45 13.52 30.09
N SER A 473 2.54 14.25 31.23
CA SER A 473 3.03 13.70 32.50
C SER A 473 2.10 12.67 33.15
N GLN A 474 0.91 12.44 32.57
CA GLN A 474 -0.02 11.40 33.04
C GLN A 474 0.26 10.01 32.43
N TYR A 475 1.18 9.96 31.47
CA TYR A 475 1.55 8.76 30.71
C TYR A 475 3.06 8.53 30.71
#